data_f80dd235abfdd7a0a462f60782f21bad
#
_entry.id   f80dd235abfdd7a0a462f60782f21bad
#
_cell.length_a   1.000
_cell.length_b   1.000
_cell.length_c   1.000
_cell.angle_alpha   90.00
_cell.angle_beta   90.00
_cell.angle_gamma   90.00
#
_symmetry.space_group_name_H-M   'P 1'
#
loop_
_entity.id
_entity.type
_entity.pdbx_description
1 polymer ?
#
loop_
_entity_poly.entity_id
_entity_poly.type
_entity_poly.pdbx_seq_one_letter_code
_entity_poly.pdbx_strand_id
1 'polypeptide(L)'
;AGYPNYNLNQPYQANTEELKASWEMLAQGEKTKALQQMWRNKAVSDTYEPGSTFKLITTSAALEEGLTSVDKEGEFCCTGGIEIAGVRIKCWRYYRPHGSESLRQALMNSCNPVFIGLGQKIGVSKYYTYLKKFGLLKRTGIDLPGEAGSIFLKEEKVGPVELATIAFGQRFEITPLQLITAVSSIANGGTYIKPRIVKKIINSQTGETTEIPIKREERVISEETAKNVLSMMQSVVEDGTGRNAQVEGYN
;
A
#
# COMPACT_ATOMS: atom_id res chain seq x y z
N ALA A 1 4.20 12.18 -5.56
CA ALA A 1 3.70 13.31 -6.34
C ALA A 1 2.18 13.35 -6.26
N GLY A 2 1.59 14.51 -6.09
CA GLY A 2 0.15 14.73 -6.12
C GLY A 2 -0.25 15.55 -7.34
N TYR A 3 -1.46 15.36 -7.84
CA TYR A 3 -2.04 16.20 -8.89
C TYR A 3 -3.53 16.41 -8.63
N PRO A 4 -4.08 17.62 -8.87
CA PRO A 4 -3.35 18.83 -9.24
C PRO A 4 -2.53 19.40 -8.08
N ASN A 5 -1.37 19.99 -8.41
CA ASN A 5 -0.54 20.72 -7.45
C ASN A 5 -0.85 22.22 -7.50
N TYR A 6 -0.40 22.96 -6.50
CA TYR A 6 -0.49 24.43 -6.47
C TYR A 6 0.91 25.06 -6.44
N ASN A 7 0.99 26.33 -6.87
CA ASN A 7 2.21 27.09 -6.83
C ASN A 7 2.47 27.60 -5.41
N LEU A 8 3.54 27.14 -4.78
CA LEU A 8 3.94 27.56 -3.42
C LEU A 8 4.22 29.06 -3.29
N ASN A 9 4.59 29.73 -4.40
CA ASN A 9 4.77 31.18 -4.42
C ASN A 9 3.43 31.95 -4.55
N GLN A 10 2.35 31.25 -4.89
CA GLN A 10 1.02 31.80 -5.06
C GLN A 10 -0.03 30.90 -4.39
N PRO A 11 0.10 30.64 -3.09
CA PRO A 11 -0.68 29.59 -2.40
C PRO A 11 -2.18 29.87 -2.31
N TYR A 12 -2.60 31.12 -2.54
CA TYR A 12 -3.99 31.55 -2.47
C TYR A 12 -4.66 31.66 -3.83
N GLN A 13 -3.99 31.26 -4.92
CA GLN A 13 -4.57 31.25 -6.26
C GLN A 13 -5.15 29.87 -6.60
N ALA A 14 -6.31 29.86 -7.27
CA ALA A 14 -6.92 28.64 -7.79
C ALA A 14 -5.96 27.88 -8.71
N ASN A 15 -5.89 26.56 -8.55
CA ASN A 15 -4.90 25.71 -9.20
C ASN A 15 -5.44 24.90 -10.36
N THR A 16 -6.77 24.88 -10.59
CA THR A 16 -7.39 24.22 -11.74
C THR A 16 -8.15 25.25 -12.60
N GLU A 17 -8.33 24.99 -13.88
CA GLU A 17 -9.03 25.90 -14.78
C GLU A 17 -10.51 26.07 -14.38
N GLU A 18 -11.17 25.00 -13.94
CA GLU A 18 -12.55 25.05 -13.46
C GLU A 18 -12.67 25.94 -12.23
N LEU A 19 -11.73 25.82 -11.29
CA LEU A 19 -11.74 26.63 -10.07
C LEU A 19 -11.40 28.09 -10.37
N LYS A 20 -10.49 28.37 -11.31
CA LYS A 20 -10.17 29.72 -11.77
C LYS A 20 -11.38 30.39 -12.41
N ALA A 21 -12.09 29.67 -13.28
CA ALA A 21 -13.27 30.20 -13.98
C ALA A 21 -14.42 30.57 -13.04
N SER A 22 -14.58 29.84 -11.94
CA SER A 22 -15.63 30.10 -10.93
C SER A 22 -15.17 30.99 -9.77
N TRP A 23 -13.88 31.29 -9.64
CA TRP A 23 -13.28 31.88 -8.47
C TRP A 23 -13.95 33.16 -7.96
N GLU A 24 -14.23 34.07 -8.87
CA GLU A 24 -14.83 35.37 -8.52
C GLU A 24 -16.31 35.26 -8.08
N MET A 25 -16.98 34.19 -8.49
CA MET A 25 -18.37 33.92 -8.13
C MET A 25 -18.53 33.20 -6.79
N LEU A 26 -17.46 32.62 -6.25
CA LEU A 26 -17.49 31.90 -4.99
C LEU A 26 -17.59 32.86 -3.81
N ALA A 27 -18.47 32.54 -2.85
CA ALA A 27 -18.51 33.21 -1.55
C ALA A 27 -17.19 32.98 -0.77
N GLN A 28 -16.85 33.86 0.18
CA GLN A 28 -15.60 33.80 0.93
C GLN A 28 -15.40 32.46 1.65
N GLY A 29 -16.46 31.87 2.21
CA GLY A 29 -16.41 30.56 2.84
C GLY A 29 -16.08 29.43 1.85
N GLU A 30 -16.59 29.51 0.63
CA GLU A 30 -16.31 28.54 -0.45
C GLU A 30 -14.87 28.67 -0.93
N LYS A 31 -14.37 29.90 -1.13
CA LYS A 31 -12.96 30.16 -1.43
C LYS A 31 -12.03 29.56 -0.37
N THR A 32 -12.33 29.78 0.91
CA THR A 32 -11.54 29.20 2.01
C THR A 32 -11.54 27.68 1.97
N LYS A 33 -12.69 27.05 1.74
CA LYS A 33 -12.82 25.60 1.65
C LYS A 33 -12.04 25.04 0.44
N ALA A 34 -12.12 25.71 -0.71
CA ALA A 34 -11.39 25.34 -1.91
C ALA A 34 -9.87 25.40 -1.70
N LEU A 35 -9.36 26.45 -1.04
CA LEU A 35 -7.95 26.58 -0.67
C LEU A 35 -7.50 25.47 0.28
N GLN A 36 -8.28 25.17 1.32
CA GLN A 36 -7.96 24.08 2.24
C GLN A 36 -7.88 22.73 1.53
N GLN A 37 -8.79 22.47 0.59
CA GLN A 37 -8.74 21.26 -0.25
C GLN A 37 -7.51 21.24 -1.16
N MET A 38 -7.17 22.36 -1.76
CA MET A 38 -6.00 22.51 -2.64
C MET A 38 -4.67 22.27 -1.90
N TRP A 39 -4.57 22.76 -0.65
CA TRP A 39 -3.37 22.59 0.18
C TRP A 39 -3.24 21.20 0.77
N ARG A 40 -4.32 20.42 0.76
CA ARG A 40 -4.32 19.08 1.33
C ARG A 40 -3.47 18.12 0.49
N ASN A 41 -2.42 17.56 1.08
CA ASN A 41 -1.63 16.50 0.46
C ASN A 41 -2.33 15.15 0.62
N LYS A 42 -3.10 14.76 -0.38
CA LYS A 42 -3.90 13.52 -0.36
C LYS A 42 -3.05 12.27 -0.11
N ALA A 43 -1.80 12.23 -0.58
CA ALA A 43 -0.92 11.08 -0.37
C ALA A 43 -0.56 10.86 1.11
N VAL A 44 -0.64 11.91 1.92
CA VAL A 44 -0.25 11.93 3.34
C VAL A 44 -1.47 12.01 4.26
N SER A 45 -2.50 12.74 3.83
CA SER A 45 -3.63 13.13 4.69
C SER A 45 -4.92 12.33 4.45
N ASP A 46 -5.02 11.57 3.36
CA ASP A 46 -6.19 10.77 3.03
C ASP A 46 -5.92 9.29 3.22
N THR A 47 -6.92 8.56 3.70
CA THR A 47 -6.88 7.11 3.84
C THR A 47 -7.82 6.45 2.84
N TYR A 48 -7.50 5.23 2.46
CA TYR A 48 -8.30 4.42 1.55
C TYR A 48 -8.05 2.92 1.75
N GLU A 49 -8.94 2.09 1.28
CA GLU A 49 -8.74 0.65 1.21
C GLU A 49 -7.75 0.32 0.08
N PRO A 50 -6.56 -0.25 0.35
CA PRO A 50 -5.53 -0.47 -0.68
C PRO A 50 -5.90 -1.53 -1.73
N GLY A 51 -6.86 -2.39 -1.42
CA GLY A 51 -7.28 -3.47 -2.30
C GLY A 51 -6.13 -4.43 -2.64
N SER A 52 -6.15 -4.96 -3.86
CA SER A 52 -5.24 -6.04 -4.29
C SER A 52 -3.76 -5.70 -4.27
N THR A 53 -3.35 -4.45 -4.22
CA THR A 53 -1.95 -4.06 -4.02
C THR A 53 -1.42 -4.52 -2.67
N PHE A 54 -2.30 -4.68 -1.69
CA PHE A 54 -1.98 -5.17 -0.35
C PHE A 54 -1.60 -6.66 -0.32
N LYS A 55 -1.96 -7.42 -1.34
CA LYS A 55 -1.58 -8.85 -1.46
C LYS A 55 -0.06 -9.05 -1.42
N LEU A 56 0.72 -8.04 -1.75
CA LEU A 56 2.18 -8.06 -1.62
C LEU A 56 2.63 -8.27 -0.16
N ILE A 57 1.90 -7.69 0.79
CA ILE A 57 2.19 -7.85 2.22
C ILE A 57 1.86 -9.28 2.67
N THR A 58 0.71 -9.80 2.24
CA THR A 58 0.29 -11.19 2.51
C THR A 58 1.25 -12.19 1.88
N THR A 59 1.66 -11.96 0.63
CA THR A 59 2.68 -12.77 -0.07
C THR A 59 4.00 -12.79 0.70
N SER A 60 4.48 -11.62 1.08
CA SER A 60 5.73 -11.47 1.82
C SER A 60 5.69 -12.22 3.15
N ALA A 61 4.62 -12.08 3.92
CA ALA A 61 4.45 -12.77 5.18
C ALA A 61 4.36 -14.28 5.00
N ALA A 62 3.62 -14.76 4.00
CA ALA A 62 3.47 -16.20 3.74
C ALA A 62 4.78 -16.87 3.31
N LEU A 63 5.57 -16.21 2.46
CA LEU A 63 6.89 -16.70 2.04
C LEU A 63 7.90 -16.68 3.20
N GLU A 64 7.93 -15.60 3.99
CA GLU A 64 8.84 -15.47 5.13
C GLU A 64 8.59 -16.53 6.21
N GLU A 65 7.33 -16.92 6.40
CA GLU A 65 6.92 -17.99 7.31
C GLU A 65 7.05 -19.41 6.69
N GLY A 66 7.54 -19.53 5.46
CA GLY A 66 7.67 -20.82 4.77
C GLY A 66 6.36 -21.57 4.53
N LEU A 67 5.23 -20.84 4.49
CA LEU A 67 3.89 -21.43 4.32
C LEU A 67 3.57 -21.79 2.86
N THR A 68 4.37 -21.33 1.92
CA THR A 68 4.20 -21.51 0.48
C THR A 68 5.54 -21.31 -0.23
N SER A 69 5.59 -21.64 -1.51
CA SER A 69 6.72 -21.36 -2.39
C SER A 69 6.25 -20.67 -3.68
N VAL A 70 7.16 -19.96 -4.36
CA VAL A 70 6.82 -19.08 -5.48
C VAL A 70 6.15 -19.81 -6.63
N ASP A 71 6.79 -20.89 -7.12
CA ASP A 71 6.48 -21.53 -8.39
C ASP A 71 6.02 -22.99 -8.26
N LYS A 72 5.60 -23.41 -7.06
CA LYS A 72 5.05 -24.75 -6.84
C LYS A 72 3.73 -24.90 -7.58
N GLU A 73 3.75 -25.66 -8.64
CA GLU A 73 2.58 -25.90 -9.47
C GLU A 73 1.48 -26.62 -8.68
N GLY A 74 0.24 -26.21 -8.91
CA GLY A 74 -0.95 -26.81 -8.31
C GLY A 74 -1.06 -26.69 -6.80
N GLU A 75 -0.31 -25.77 -6.19
CA GLU A 75 -0.38 -25.57 -4.74
C GLU A 75 -1.74 -25.01 -4.30
N PHE A 76 -2.36 -24.22 -5.14
CA PHE A 76 -3.65 -23.60 -4.89
C PHE A 76 -4.67 -24.02 -5.95
N CYS A 77 -5.96 -24.02 -5.57
CA CYS A 77 -7.07 -24.25 -6.49
C CYS A 77 -8.17 -23.22 -6.25
N CYS A 78 -8.41 -22.38 -7.25
CA CYS A 78 -9.51 -21.41 -7.22
C CYS A 78 -10.77 -22.00 -7.88
N THR A 79 -11.80 -22.24 -7.11
CA THR A 79 -13.13 -22.71 -7.56
C THR A 79 -14.16 -21.58 -7.70
N GLY A 80 -13.69 -20.31 -7.76
CA GLY A 80 -14.54 -19.13 -7.90
C GLY A 80 -14.93 -18.48 -6.57
N GLY A 81 -14.47 -19.01 -5.44
CA GLY A 81 -14.71 -18.45 -4.11
C GLY A 81 -14.17 -19.36 -3.02
N ILE A 82 -14.27 -18.89 -1.78
CA ILE A 82 -13.88 -19.62 -0.58
C ILE A 82 -14.92 -19.34 0.51
N GLU A 83 -15.19 -20.31 1.36
CA GLU A 83 -16.07 -20.16 2.52
C GLU A 83 -15.23 -20.01 3.80
N ILE A 84 -15.51 -18.98 4.56
CA ILE A 84 -14.84 -18.69 5.84
C ILE A 84 -15.93 -18.42 6.89
N ALA A 85 -15.97 -19.27 7.92
CA ALA A 85 -16.94 -19.16 9.01
C ALA A 85 -18.41 -18.98 8.53
N GLY A 86 -18.82 -19.75 7.52
CA GLY A 86 -20.16 -19.69 6.93
C GLY A 86 -20.39 -18.53 5.95
N VAL A 87 -19.40 -17.67 5.73
CA VAL A 87 -19.46 -16.56 4.77
C VAL A 87 -18.75 -16.94 3.49
N ARG A 88 -19.47 -16.94 2.36
CA ARG A 88 -18.87 -17.16 1.05
C ARG A 88 -18.30 -15.87 0.48
N ILE A 89 -16.98 -15.83 0.30
CA ILE A 89 -16.25 -14.72 -0.35
C ILE A 89 -15.92 -15.13 -1.78
N LYS A 90 -16.42 -14.36 -2.75
CA LYS A 90 -16.23 -14.66 -4.17
C LYS A 90 -14.88 -14.18 -4.68
N CYS A 91 -14.27 -14.95 -5.59
CA CYS A 91 -13.21 -14.42 -6.44
C CYS A 91 -13.82 -13.38 -7.41
N TRP A 92 -13.06 -12.37 -7.80
CA TRP A 92 -13.51 -11.41 -8.81
C TRP A 92 -13.88 -12.11 -10.15
N ARG A 93 -13.23 -13.27 -10.43
CA ARG A 93 -13.47 -14.12 -11.61
C ARG A 93 -14.30 -15.37 -11.27
N TYR A 94 -15.30 -15.23 -10.38
CA TYR A 94 -16.11 -16.35 -9.90
C TYR A 94 -16.87 -17.11 -11.00
N TYR A 95 -17.22 -16.42 -12.11
CA TYR A 95 -17.93 -16.98 -13.26
C TYR A 95 -17.02 -17.84 -14.18
N ARG A 96 -15.70 -17.68 -14.09
CA ARG A 96 -14.70 -18.47 -14.80
C ARG A 96 -13.47 -18.63 -13.88
N PRO A 97 -13.51 -19.54 -12.91
CA PRO A 97 -12.49 -19.72 -11.90
C PRO A 97 -11.09 -19.90 -12.50
N HIS A 98 -10.06 -19.50 -11.76
CA HIS A 98 -8.67 -19.62 -12.22
C HIS A 98 -8.21 -21.08 -12.28
N GLY A 99 -8.80 -21.97 -11.46
CA GLY A 99 -8.38 -23.36 -11.38
C GLY A 99 -7.11 -23.54 -10.56
N SER A 100 -6.24 -24.43 -11.03
CA SER A 100 -4.95 -24.72 -10.39
C SER A 100 -3.96 -23.60 -10.63
N GLU A 101 -3.30 -23.11 -9.56
CA GLU A 101 -2.35 -21.99 -9.60
C GLU A 101 -1.16 -22.24 -8.68
N SER A 102 0.02 -21.73 -9.08
CA SER A 102 1.12 -21.45 -8.17
C SER A 102 0.89 -20.12 -7.44
N LEU A 103 1.72 -19.76 -6.46
CA LEU A 103 1.64 -18.47 -5.80
C LEU A 103 1.88 -17.31 -6.79
N ARG A 104 2.84 -17.44 -7.69
CA ARG A 104 3.10 -16.46 -8.77
C ARG A 104 1.86 -16.25 -9.62
N GLN A 105 1.26 -17.32 -10.12
CA GLN A 105 0.04 -17.25 -10.94
C GLN A 105 -1.12 -16.62 -10.17
N ALA A 106 -1.30 -16.97 -8.89
CA ALA A 106 -2.33 -16.40 -8.05
C ALA A 106 -2.16 -14.88 -7.84
N LEU A 107 -0.90 -14.40 -7.73
CA LEU A 107 -0.62 -12.96 -7.66
C LEU A 107 -0.87 -12.28 -9.01
N MET A 108 -0.38 -12.83 -10.11
CA MET A 108 -0.62 -12.34 -11.48
C MET A 108 -2.10 -12.21 -11.80
N ASN A 109 -2.90 -13.21 -11.39
CA ASN A 109 -4.34 -13.26 -11.58
C ASN A 109 -5.13 -12.49 -10.50
N SER A 110 -4.45 -11.99 -9.46
CA SER A 110 -5.09 -11.34 -8.31
C SER A 110 -6.18 -12.21 -7.67
N CYS A 111 -5.93 -13.50 -7.48
CA CYS A 111 -6.89 -14.51 -7.03
C CYS A 111 -7.22 -14.37 -5.53
N ASN A 112 -8.39 -13.80 -5.18
CA ASN A 112 -8.77 -13.56 -3.78
C ASN A 112 -8.76 -14.83 -2.91
N PRO A 113 -9.35 -15.99 -3.33
CA PRO A 113 -9.35 -17.20 -2.51
C PRO A 113 -7.98 -17.65 -2.03
N VAL A 114 -6.94 -17.51 -2.85
CA VAL A 114 -5.57 -17.89 -2.49
C VAL A 114 -5.05 -17.00 -1.35
N PHE A 115 -5.20 -15.68 -1.47
CA PHE A 115 -4.72 -14.75 -0.43
C PHE A 115 -5.54 -14.83 0.86
N ILE A 116 -6.83 -15.11 0.77
CA ILE A 116 -7.66 -15.42 1.93
C ILE A 116 -7.12 -16.66 2.65
N GLY A 117 -6.87 -17.75 1.91
CA GLY A 117 -6.31 -18.98 2.46
C GLY A 117 -4.93 -18.77 3.10
N LEU A 118 -4.07 -17.98 2.49
CA LEU A 118 -2.77 -17.61 3.06
C LEU A 118 -2.93 -16.77 4.33
N GLY A 119 -3.82 -15.78 4.35
CA GLY A 119 -4.11 -15.00 5.55
C GLY A 119 -4.58 -15.86 6.70
N GLN A 120 -5.47 -16.85 6.45
CA GLN A 120 -5.92 -17.81 7.47
C GLN A 120 -4.76 -18.68 7.97
N LYS A 121 -3.86 -19.15 7.09
CA LYS A 121 -2.68 -19.93 7.47
C LYS A 121 -1.68 -19.13 8.31
N ILE A 122 -1.46 -17.86 8.00
CA ILE A 122 -0.59 -16.95 8.78
C ILE A 122 -1.18 -16.74 10.18
N GLY A 123 -2.50 -16.58 10.27
CA GLY A 123 -3.22 -16.32 11.53
C GLY A 123 -3.09 -14.86 12.00
N VAL A 124 -4.02 -14.43 12.86
CA VAL A 124 -4.18 -13.02 13.26
C VAL A 124 -2.91 -12.45 13.87
N SER A 125 -2.33 -13.11 14.88
CA SER A 125 -1.21 -12.55 15.64
C SER A 125 0.05 -12.35 14.80
N LYS A 126 0.41 -13.35 13.99
CA LYS A 126 1.54 -13.22 13.05
C LYS A 126 1.25 -12.16 11.99
N TYR A 127 0.03 -12.11 11.48
CA TYR A 127 -0.36 -11.12 10.48
C TYR A 127 -0.19 -9.70 11.01
N TYR A 128 -0.64 -9.43 12.24
CA TYR A 128 -0.45 -8.14 12.91
C TYR A 128 1.02 -7.81 13.19
N THR A 129 1.83 -8.82 13.47
CA THR A 129 3.29 -8.65 13.57
C THR A 129 3.88 -8.13 12.25
N TYR A 130 3.47 -8.67 11.10
CA TYR A 130 3.90 -8.14 9.79
C TYR A 130 3.33 -6.76 9.49
N LEU A 131 2.07 -6.49 9.79
CA LEU A 131 1.50 -5.14 9.66
C LEU A 131 2.34 -4.11 10.43
N LYS A 132 2.76 -4.46 11.65
CA LYS A 132 3.62 -3.60 12.49
C LYS A 132 5.01 -3.43 11.87
N LYS A 133 5.66 -4.51 11.44
CA LYS A 133 6.98 -4.46 10.79
C LYS A 133 6.97 -3.64 9.50
N PHE A 134 5.94 -3.73 8.68
CA PHE A 134 5.74 -2.92 7.48
C PHE A 134 5.31 -1.46 7.77
N GLY A 135 5.23 -1.06 9.05
CA GLY A 135 4.89 0.30 9.45
C GLY A 135 3.43 0.70 9.24
N LEU A 136 2.53 -0.27 8.99
CA LEU A 136 1.14 -0.02 8.59
C LEU A 136 0.21 0.33 9.76
N LEU A 137 0.60 0.02 11.01
CA LEU A 137 -0.21 0.30 12.21
C LEU A 137 0.12 1.64 12.89
N LYS A 138 1.04 2.41 12.33
CA LYS A 138 1.46 3.72 12.85
C LYS A 138 1.64 4.72 11.70
N ARG A 139 1.65 6.01 12.01
CA ARG A 139 2.08 7.04 11.06
C ARG A 139 3.52 6.79 10.63
N THR A 140 3.86 7.13 9.40
CA THR A 140 5.24 7.00 8.89
C THR A 140 6.19 7.97 9.59
N GLY A 141 5.63 9.08 10.08
CA GLY A 141 6.38 10.17 10.70
C GLY A 141 7.22 10.95 9.68
N ILE A 142 6.73 11.03 8.43
CA ILE A 142 7.31 11.93 7.42
C ILE A 142 7.33 13.36 7.94
N ASP A 143 8.31 14.13 7.52
CA ASP A 143 8.51 15.54 7.85
C ASP A 143 7.56 16.49 7.08
N LEU A 144 6.28 16.09 6.96
CA LEU A 144 5.19 16.87 6.40
C LEU A 144 4.04 16.99 7.40
N PRO A 145 3.33 18.13 7.43
CA PRO A 145 2.17 18.30 8.30
C PRO A 145 0.96 17.49 7.79
N GLY A 146 0.03 17.20 8.70
CA GLY A 146 -1.27 16.63 8.36
C GLY A 146 -1.27 15.14 8.04
N GLU A 147 -0.25 14.36 8.47
CA GLU A 147 -0.23 12.93 8.25
C GLU A 147 -1.38 12.24 8.99
N ALA A 148 -2.23 11.53 8.24
CA ALA A 148 -3.29 10.71 8.79
C ALA A 148 -2.74 9.40 9.36
N GLY A 149 -3.42 8.87 10.38
CA GLY A 149 -3.18 7.51 10.87
C GLY A 149 -3.96 6.49 10.06
N SER A 150 -3.47 5.25 10.04
CA SER A 150 -4.23 4.11 9.52
C SER A 150 -5.42 3.76 10.40
N ILE A 151 -6.42 3.11 9.80
CA ILE A 151 -7.63 2.64 10.50
C ILE A 151 -7.67 1.12 10.37
N PHE A 152 -7.35 0.42 11.46
CA PHE A 152 -7.44 -1.02 11.58
C PHE A 152 -8.34 -1.41 12.74
N LEU A 153 -8.97 -2.58 12.65
CA LEU A 153 -9.54 -3.22 13.83
C LEU A 153 -8.42 -3.53 14.82
N LYS A 154 -8.72 -3.54 16.10
CA LYS A 154 -7.78 -4.03 17.11
C LYS A 154 -7.60 -5.54 16.92
N GLU A 155 -6.38 -6.06 17.14
CA GLU A 155 -6.03 -7.45 16.91
C GLU A 155 -7.00 -8.43 17.59
N GLU A 156 -7.40 -8.14 18.81
CA GLU A 156 -8.33 -8.98 19.61
C GLU A 156 -9.78 -9.00 19.07
N LYS A 157 -10.11 -8.13 18.13
CA LYS A 157 -11.44 -8.05 17.48
C LYS A 157 -11.47 -8.66 16.08
N VAL A 158 -10.33 -9.18 15.62
CA VAL A 158 -10.22 -9.76 14.28
C VAL A 158 -10.60 -11.23 14.32
N GLY A 159 -11.75 -11.54 13.75
CA GLY A 159 -12.19 -12.90 13.49
C GLY A 159 -11.70 -13.43 12.14
N PRO A 160 -12.07 -14.68 11.80
CA PRO A 160 -11.68 -15.29 10.53
C PRO A 160 -12.14 -14.50 9.28
N VAL A 161 -13.35 -13.91 9.31
CA VAL A 161 -13.89 -13.14 8.17
C VAL A 161 -13.16 -11.81 8.01
N GLU A 162 -12.85 -11.12 9.11
CA GLU A 162 -12.08 -9.88 9.09
C GLU A 162 -10.67 -10.14 8.55
N LEU A 163 -10.00 -11.19 9.05
CA LEU A 163 -8.67 -11.57 8.56
C LEU A 163 -8.70 -11.92 7.07
N ALA A 164 -9.74 -12.62 6.61
CA ALA A 164 -9.93 -12.94 5.20
C ALA A 164 -9.97 -11.68 4.33
N THR A 165 -10.69 -10.63 4.77
CA THR A 165 -10.80 -9.38 4.01
C THR A 165 -9.52 -8.53 4.10
N ILE A 166 -8.86 -8.49 5.25
CA ILE A 166 -7.56 -7.84 5.42
C ILE A 166 -6.52 -8.44 4.48
N ALA A 167 -6.52 -9.76 4.29
CA ALA A 167 -5.52 -10.46 3.48
C ALA A 167 -5.51 -10.05 2.00
N PHE A 168 -6.57 -9.46 1.48
CA PHE A 168 -6.62 -8.92 0.12
C PHE A 168 -6.89 -7.39 0.08
N GLY A 169 -6.70 -6.69 1.20
CA GLY A 169 -6.65 -5.23 1.25
C GLY A 169 -7.98 -4.52 1.43
N GLN A 170 -8.95 -5.13 2.13
CA GLN A 170 -10.24 -4.53 2.42
C GLN A 170 -10.55 -4.47 3.92
N ARG A 171 -11.52 -3.63 4.31
CA ARG A 171 -11.99 -3.38 5.69
C ARG A 171 -10.96 -2.76 6.62
N PHE A 172 -10.00 -2.06 6.08
CA PHE A 172 -9.10 -1.17 6.80
C PHE A 172 -8.66 -0.05 5.86
N GLU A 173 -8.13 1.02 6.41
CA GLU A 173 -7.66 2.13 5.61
C GLU A 173 -6.23 2.51 5.97
N ILE A 174 -5.45 2.85 4.96
CA ILE A 174 -4.07 3.35 5.07
C ILE A 174 -3.87 4.52 4.11
N THR A 175 -2.85 5.33 4.37
CA THR A 175 -2.50 6.39 3.43
C THR A 175 -1.72 5.83 2.23
N PRO A 176 -1.79 6.47 1.04
CA PRO A 176 -0.92 6.13 -0.08
C PRO A 176 0.58 6.10 0.30
N LEU A 177 0.99 7.01 1.18
CA LEU A 177 2.38 7.05 1.67
C LEU A 177 2.74 5.80 2.48
N GLN A 178 1.85 5.32 3.37
CA GLN A 178 2.08 4.08 4.12
C GLN A 178 2.21 2.89 3.17
N LEU A 179 1.33 2.77 2.17
CA LEU A 179 1.39 1.68 1.21
C LEU A 179 2.69 1.69 0.41
N ILE A 180 3.04 2.84 -0.20
CA ILE A 180 4.27 2.90 -1.02
C ILE A 180 5.53 2.68 -0.18
N THR A 181 5.54 3.11 1.08
CA THR A 181 6.67 2.86 1.99
C THR A 181 6.81 1.37 2.31
N ALA A 182 5.68 0.68 2.56
CA ALA A 182 5.66 -0.76 2.79
C ALA A 182 6.15 -1.54 1.55
N VAL A 183 5.66 -1.20 0.36
CA VAL A 183 6.11 -1.81 -0.91
C VAL A 183 7.57 -1.49 -1.19
N SER A 184 8.02 -0.26 -0.92
CA SER A 184 9.43 0.14 -1.09
C SER A 184 10.37 -0.66 -0.18
N SER A 185 9.91 -1.13 0.98
CA SER A 185 10.73 -2.00 1.83
C SER A 185 10.98 -3.36 1.19
N ILE A 186 10.04 -3.89 0.39
CA ILE A 186 10.24 -5.10 -0.42
C ILE A 186 11.28 -4.82 -1.50
N ALA A 187 11.11 -3.76 -2.29
CA ALA A 187 12.04 -3.37 -3.35
C ALA A 187 13.46 -3.04 -2.82
N ASN A 188 13.57 -2.66 -1.56
CA ASN A 188 14.83 -2.33 -0.87
C ASN A 188 15.42 -3.55 -0.11
N GLY A 189 15.19 -4.76 -0.57
CA GLY A 189 15.75 -5.98 0.02
C GLY A 189 15.22 -6.30 1.42
N GLY A 190 13.99 -5.91 1.72
CA GLY A 190 13.30 -6.26 2.95
C GLY A 190 13.56 -5.34 4.16
N THR A 191 14.17 -4.17 3.94
CA THR A 191 14.45 -3.21 5.02
C THR A 191 13.53 -1.99 4.93
N TYR A 192 12.81 -1.68 6.00
CA TYR A 192 11.99 -0.49 6.10
C TYR A 192 12.85 0.76 6.25
N ILE A 193 12.58 1.76 5.43
CA ILE A 193 13.22 3.08 5.52
C ILE A 193 12.14 4.11 5.79
N LYS A 194 12.29 4.87 6.88
CA LYS A 194 11.39 5.96 7.20
C LYS A 194 11.41 7.02 6.08
N PRO A 195 10.26 7.37 5.46
CA PRO A 195 10.21 8.39 4.42
C PRO A 195 10.59 9.77 4.99
N ARG A 196 11.28 10.58 4.20
CA ARG A 196 11.65 11.96 4.52
C ARG A 196 11.72 12.81 3.25
N ILE A 197 11.47 14.10 3.39
CA ILE A 197 11.64 15.11 2.34
C ILE A 197 12.92 15.90 2.56
N VAL A 198 13.17 16.31 3.82
CA VAL A 198 14.31 17.14 4.17
C VAL A 198 15.59 16.31 4.22
N LYS A 199 16.57 16.66 3.39
CA LYS A 199 17.91 16.05 3.40
C LYS A 199 18.83 16.79 4.36
N LYS A 200 18.82 18.13 4.31
CA LYS A 200 19.66 19.00 5.15
C LYS A 200 19.00 20.36 5.36
N ILE A 201 19.37 21.00 6.44
CA ILE A 201 18.98 22.37 6.79
C ILE A 201 20.25 23.22 6.78
N ILE A 202 20.21 24.35 6.10
CA ILE A 202 21.35 25.29 6.05
C ILE A 202 20.89 26.61 6.70
N ASN A 203 21.57 27.04 7.73
CA ASN A 203 21.37 28.37 8.30
C ASN A 203 21.97 29.42 7.35
N SER A 204 21.12 30.28 6.79
CA SER A 204 21.51 31.28 5.81
C SER A 204 22.40 32.40 6.38
N GLN A 205 22.41 32.59 7.71
CA GLN A 205 23.21 33.62 8.36
C GLN A 205 24.58 33.11 8.77
N THR A 206 24.66 31.88 9.29
CA THR A 206 25.92 31.30 9.80
C THR A 206 26.60 30.35 8.82
N GLY A 207 25.91 29.89 7.78
CA GLY A 207 26.37 28.82 6.87
C GLY A 207 26.38 27.42 7.49
N GLU A 208 25.98 27.28 8.74
CA GLU A 208 25.94 26.00 9.44
C GLU A 208 24.96 25.03 8.76
N THR A 209 25.40 23.81 8.55
CA THR A 209 24.61 22.76 7.89
C THR A 209 24.32 21.64 8.87
N THR A 210 23.03 21.33 9.05
CA THR A 210 22.56 20.16 9.80
C THR A 210 22.02 19.13 8.82
N GLU A 211 22.65 17.98 8.74
CA GLU A 211 22.14 16.86 7.93
C GLU A 211 21.10 16.04 8.67
N ILE A 212 20.02 15.66 7.96
CA ILE A 212 18.99 14.79 8.49
C ILE A 212 19.33 13.35 8.07
N PRO A 213 19.69 12.45 8.99
CA PRO A 213 20.11 11.10 8.66
C PRO A 213 18.96 10.26 8.12
N ILE A 214 19.28 9.29 7.25
CA ILE A 214 18.35 8.24 6.85
C ILE A 214 18.16 7.29 8.04
N LYS A 215 16.92 7.21 8.54
CA LYS A 215 16.56 6.24 9.57
C LYS A 215 16.15 4.92 8.90
N ARG A 216 17.03 3.94 8.98
CA ARG A 216 16.72 2.54 8.66
C ARG A 216 16.15 1.90 9.91
N GLU A 217 15.01 1.22 9.78
CA GLU A 217 14.45 0.39 10.84
C GLU A 217 14.92 -1.07 10.66
N GLU A 218 14.43 -1.94 11.52
CA GLU A 218 14.74 -3.38 11.44
C GLU A 218 14.27 -3.97 10.10
N ARG A 219 14.92 -5.06 9.72
CA ARG A 219 14.51 -5.85 8.55
C ARG A 219 13.09 -6.41 8.75
N VAL A 220 12.24 -6.16 7.78
CA VAL A 220 10.84 -6.59 7.79
C VAL A 220 10.72 -8.05 7.33
N ILE A 221 11.42 -8.38 6.24
CA ILE A 221 11.52 -9.70 5.61
C ILE A 221 12.95 -9.96 5.16
N SER A 222 13.30 -11.21 4.92
CA SER A 222 14.62 -11.61 4.40
C SER A 222 14.87 -11.05 2.99
N GLU A 223 16.13 -10.97 2.59
CA GLU A 223 16.50 -10.57 1.22
C GLU A 223 15.98 -11.56 0.19
N GLU A 224 15.97 -12.84 0.52
CA GLU A 224 15.43 -13.90 -0.32
C GLU A 224 13.94 -13.70 -0.57
N THR A 225 13.15 -13.52 0.50
CA THR A 225 11.72 -13.22 0.39
C THR A 225 11.48 -11.95 -0.43
N ALA A 226 12.22 -10.88 -0.17
CA ALA A 226 12.11 -9.63 -0.89
C ALA A 226 12.37 -9.82 -2.40
N LYS A 227 13.43 -10.54 -2.77
CA LYS A 227 13.78 -10.87 -4.17
C LYS A 227 12.68 -11.70 -4.83
N ASN A 228 12.15 -12.68 -4.14
CA ASN A 228 11.08 -13.54 -4.65
C ASN A 228 9.82 -12.72 -4.92
N VAL A 229 9.38 -11.88 -3.98
CA VAL A 229 8.21 -11.03 -4.16
C VAL A 229 8.43 -10.03 -5.29
N LEU A 230 9.61 -9.42 -5.40
CA LEU A 230 9.94 -8.48 -6.49
C LEU A 230 9.85 -9.15 -7.86
N SER A 231 10.38 -10.38 -8.01
CA SER A 231 10.24 -11.18 -9.24
C SER A 231 8.77 -11.46 -9.58
N MET A 232 7.93 -11.71 -8.57
CA MET A 232 6.48 -11.91 -8.79
C MET A 232 5.79 -10.62 -9.20
N MET A 233 6.18 -9.47 -8.64
CA MET A 233 5.67 -8.14 -9.03
C MET A 233 5.96 -7.85 -10.51
N GLN A 234 7.16 -8.18 -10.98
CA GLN A 234 7.51 -8.09 -12.39
C GLN A 234 6.57 -8.95 -13.25
N SER A 235 6.32 -10.20 -12.89
CA SER A 235 5.37 -11.08 -13.59
C SER A 235 3.93 -10.51 -13.64
N VAL A 236 3.49 -9.81 -12.59
CA VAL A 236 2.17 -9.13 -12.56
C VAL A 236 2.07 -8.07 -13.64
N VAL A 237 3.16 -7.31 -13.88
CA VAL A 237 3.20 -6.23 -14.88
C VAL A 237 3.43 -6.79 -16.28
N GLU A 238 4.26 -7.81 -16.46
CA GLU A 238 4.55 -8.42 -17.76
C GLU A 238 3.35 -9.19 -18.31
N ASP A 239 2.78 -10.10 -17.53
CA ASP A 239 1.77 -11.07 -17.98
C ASP A 239 0.50 -11.14 -17.15
N GLY A 240 0.42 -10.36 -16.06
CA GLY A 240 -0.70 -10.37 -15.14
C GLY A 240 -1.71 -9.23 -15.34
N THR A 241 -2.47 -8.98 -14.27
CA THR A 241 -3.48 -7.91 -14.20
C THR A 241 -2.88 -6.50 -14.20
N GLY A 242 -1.57 -6.37 -14.04
CA GLY A 242 -0.83 -5.11 -14.01
C GLY A 242 -0.31 -4.60 -15.35
N ARG A 243 -0.63 -5.24 -16.47
CA ARG A 243 -0.08 -4.90 -17.80
C ARG A 243 -0.20 -3.43 -18.19
N ASN A 244 -1.25 -2.77 -17.78
CA ASN A 244 -1.45 -1.34 -18.07
C ASN A 244 -0.47 -0.40 -17.34
N ALA A 245 0.32 -0.94 -16.41
CA ALA A 245 1.37 -0.21 -15.70
C ALA A 245 2.75 -0.33 -16.36
N GLN A 246 2.87 -1.04 -17.47
CA GLN A 246 4.13 -1.13 -18.21
C GLN A 246 4.58 0.24 -18.70
N VAL A 247 5.84 0.57 -18.44
CA VAL A 247 6.49 1.80 -18.90
C VAL A 247 7.81 1.39 -19.55
N GLU A 248 8.02 1.80 -20.80
CA GLU A 248 9.25 1.51 -21.53
C GLU A 248 10.49 2.02 -20.77
N GLY A 249 11.50 1.16 -20.62
CA GLY A 249 12.72 1.47 -19.88
C GLY A 249 12.64 1.26 -18.35
N TYR A 250 11.50 0.75 -17.84
CA TYR A 250 11.33 0.36 -16.43
C TYR A 250 10.93 -1.11 -16.33
N ASN A 251 11.53 -1.80 -15.35
CA ASN A 251 11.23 -3.20 -15.01
C ASN A 251 10.38 -3.28 -13.74
#